data_f46e3122a71abc4ffd3ad28984f16f8e
#
_entry.id   f46e3122a71abc4ffd3ad28984f16f8e
#
_cell.length_a   1.000
_cell.length_b   1.000
_cell.length_c   1.000
_cell.angle_alpha   90.00
_cell.angle_beta   90.00
_cell.angle_gamma   90.00
#
_symmetry.space_group_name_H-M   'P 1'
#
loop_
_entity.id
_entity.type
_entity.pdbx_description
1 polymer ?
#
loop_
_entity_poly.entity_id
_entity_poly.type
_entity_poly.pdbx_seq_one_letter_code
_entity_poly.pdbx_strand_id
1 'polypeptide(L)'
;AARVSYGITTGFGAFANRHIPTHKVKELQLNLVRSHACGVGEPLAPATVRRLLLLKANNLAAGFSGVRPQVVDALLALLAADVLPVIPGRGSVGASGDLAPLAHLALALIGEGSAVQGERRLSGIEVNAAARTEPLALEAKEGLALLNGTQLSTVLAAEGLSDADNLLRSAIAIGALTVEALAGSHTPFDARIHEVRGQRGQNAVAALFRRYLTESEISHSHEQCDRVQDPYSVRC
;
A
#
# COMPACT_ATOMS: atom_id res chain seq x y z
N ALA A 1 8.53 -35.94 23.18
CA ALA A 1 8.79 -34.53 23.46
C ALA A 1 8.01 -33.71 22.41
N ALA A 2 7.25 -32.71 22.86
CA ALA A 2 6.54 -31.83 21.91
C ALA A 2 7.58 -31.10 21.04
N ARG A 3 7.35 -31.07 19.74
CA ARG A 3 8.26 -30.42 18.77
C ARG A 3 8.35 -28.93 19.11
N VAL A 4 9.56 -28.42 19.30
CA VAL A 4 9.80 -26.99 19.51
C VAL A 4 9.50 -26.26 18.19
N SER A 5 8.56 -25.31 18.19
CA SER A 5 8.16 -24.52 17.02
C SER A 5 8.11 -23.04 17.40
N TYR A 6 8.84 -22.22 16.66
CA TYR A 6 8.90 -20.77 16.88
C TYR A 6 7.52 -20.14 16.81
N GLY A 7 7.20 -19.33 17.82
CA GLY A 7 5.93 -18.60 17.87
C GLY A 7 4.69 -19.45 18.16
N ILE A 8 4.88 -20.75 18.44
CA ILE A 8 3.84 -21.68 18.87
C ILE A 8 4.17 -22.20 20.27
N THR A 9 5.31 -22.88 20.41
CA THR A 9 5.78 -23.42 21.68
C THR A 9 6.96 -22.65 22.25
N THR A 10 7.34 -21.54 21.64
CA THR A 10 8.39 -20.62 22.10
C THR A 10 7.87 -19.18 22.12
N GLY A 11 8.57 -18.30 22.83
CA GLY A 11 8.41 -16.86 22.70
C GLY A 11 8.94 -16.34 21.36
N PHE A 12 9.01 -15.02 21.21
CA PHE A 12 9.36 -14.30 19.98
C PHE A 12 10.64 -13.48 20.18
N GLY A 13 11.37 -13.21 19.09
CA GLY A 13 12.55 -12.38 19.08
C GLY A 13 13.59 -12.86 20.11
N ALA A 14 13.97 -12.03 21.06
CA ALA A 14 14.91 -12.37 22.14
C ALA A 14 14.44 -13.53 23.03
N PHE A 15 13.14 -13.85 23.03
CA PHE A 15 12.57 -14.97 23.79
C PHE A 15 12.33 -16.23 22.94
N ALA A 16 12.91 -16.32 21.75
CA ALA A 16 12.75 -17.45 20.83
C ALA A 16 13.15 -18.80 21.47
N ASN A 17 14.07 -18.79 22.43
CA ASN A 17 14.55 -19.98 23.16
C ASN A 17 13.75 -20.27 24.46
N ARG A 18 12.75 -19.45 24.80
CA ARG A 18 11.92 -19.68 25.96
C ARG A 18 10.73 -20.55 25.61
N HIS A 19 10.64 -21.73 26.23
CA HIS A 19 9.49 -22.62 26.03
C HIS A 19 8.23 -22.03 26.68
N ILE A 20 7.12 -22.07 25.95
CA ILE A 20 5.80 -21.62 26.39
C ILE A 20 4.92 -22.85 26.65
N PRO A 21 4.39 -23.00 27.85
CA PRO A 21 3.46 -24.09 28.17
C PRO A 21 2.19 -23.99 27.29
N THR A 22 1.65 -25.14 26.89
CA THR A 22 0.51 -25.21 25.97
C THR A 22 -0.70 -24.39 26.46
N HIS A 23 -0.97 -24.37 27.76
CA HIS A 23 -2.08 -23.59 28.31
C HIS A 23 -1.91 -22.08 28.25
N LYS A 24 -0.68 -21.58 27.98
CA LYS A 24 -0.37 -20.14 27.82
C LYS A 24 -0.27 -19.68 26.35
N VAL A 25 -0.40 -20.58 25.42
CA VAL A 25 -0.19 -20.25 23.99
C VAL A 25 -1.18 -19.20 23.50
N LYS A 26 -2.47 -19.30 23.87
CA LYS A 26 -3.50 -18.31 23.50
C LYS A 26 -3.24 -16.94 24.13
N GLU A 27 -2.89 -16.92 25.41
CA GLU A 27 -2.50 -15.70 26.12
C GLU A 27 -1.27 -15.04 25.47
N LEU A 28 -0.29 -15.83 25.04
CA LEU A 28 0.87 -15.34 24.32
C LEU A 28 0.49 -14.63 23.03
N GLN A 29 -0.43 -15.20 22.21
CA GLN A 29 -0.87 -14.58 20.97
C GLN A 29 -1.58 -13.25 21.22
N LEU A 30 -2.43 -13.18 22.23
CA LEU A 30 -3.13 -11.96 22.63
C LEU A 30 -2.14 -10.88 23.10
N ASN A 31 -1.21 -11.25 23.98
CA ASN A 31 -0.20 -10.34 24.50
C ASN A 31 0.77 -9.86 23.40
N LEU A 32 1.04 -10.69 22.39
CA LEU A 32 1.82 -10.31 21.22
C LEU A 32 1.11 -9.18 20.46
N VAL A 33 -0.18 -9.31 20.18
CA VAL A 33 -0.97 -8.26 19.51
C VAL A 33 -0.95 -6.97 20.33
N ARG A 34 -1.27 -7.04 21.62
CA ARG A 34 -1.33 -5.87 22.51
C ARG A 34 0.01 -5.15 22.61
N SER A 35 1.11 -5.89 22.76
CA SER A 35 2.45 -5.32 22.92
C SER A 35 3.00 -4.65 21.67
N HIS A 36 2.51 -5.02 20.50
CA HIS A 36 2.94 -4.45 19.23
C HIS A 36 2.04 -3.33 18.72
N ALA A 37 0.89 -3.11 19.32
CA ALA A 37 -0.02 -2.01 18.97
C ALA A 37 0.46 -0.67 19.55
N CYS A 38 1.66 -0.26 19.17
CA CYS A 38 2.37 0.92 19.67
C CYS A 38 2.49 2.04 18.62
N GLY A 39 1.67 2.00 17.56
CA GLY A 39 1.64 3.05 16.54
C GLY A 39 1.19 4.40 17.08
N VAL A 40 1.67 5.48 16.48
CA VAL A 40 1.38 6.87 16.86
C VAL A 40 1.12 7.73 15.62
N GLY A 41 0.66 8.95 15.84
CA GLY A 41 0.38 9.93 14.79
C GLY A 41 -1.02 9.82 14.21
N GLU A 42 -1.27 10.60 13.16
CA GLU A 42 -2.57 10.61 12.49
C GLU A 42 -2.91 9.24 11.89
N PRO A 43 -4.17 8.86 11.93
CA PRO A 43 -4.63 7.61 11.31
C PRO A 43 -4.34 7.56 9.81
N LEU A 44 -4.10 6.37 9.30
CA LEU A 44 -4.04 6.09 7.86
C LEU A 44 -5.40 6.42 7.20
N ALA A 45 -5.34 6.84 5.94
CA ALA A 45 -6.54 7.12 5.16
C ALA A 45 -7.43 5.86 5.03
N PRO A 46 -8.77 6.01 5.06
CA PRO A 46 -9.69 4.87 4.93
C PRO A 46 -9.44 4.01 3.68
N ALA A 47 -9.08 4.63 2.56
CA ALA A 47 -8.76 3.91 1.32
C ALA A 47 -7.52 3.00 1.48
N THR A 48 -6.49 3.47 2.16
CA THR A 48 -5.27 2.70 2.48
C THR A 48 -5.60 1.52 3.40
N VAL A 49 -6.41 1.74 4.44
CA VAL A 49 -6.83 0.68 5.37
C VAL A 49 -7.67 -0.38 4.65
N ARG A 50 -8.55 0.02 3.74
CA ARG A 50 -9.35 -0.92 2.93
C ARG A 50 -8.45 -1.82 2.07
N ARG A 51 -7.45 -1.26 1.41
CA ARG A 51 -6.46 -2.04 0.64
C ARG A 51 -5.62 -2.95 1.53
N LEU A 52 -5.25 -2.47 2.72
CA LEU A 52 -4.52 -3.26 3.71
C LEU A 52 -5.32 -4.49 4.16
N LEU A 53 -6.60 -4.33 4.50
CA LEU A 53 -7.50 -5.43 4.84
C LEU A 53 -7.58 -6.46 3.72
N LEU A 54 -7.76 -6.01 2.47
CA LEU A 54 -7.82 -6.87 1.29
C LEU A 54 -6.52 -7.67 1.10
N LEU A 55 -5.36 -7.01 1.14
CA LEU A 55 -4.07 -7.68 0.97
C LEU A 55 -3.79 -8.65 2.13
N LYS A 56 -4.21 -8.32 3.36
CA LYS A 56 -4.04 -9.22 4.50
C LYS A 56 -4.93 -10.45 4.35
N ALA A 57 -6.19 -10.29 4.01
CA ALA A 57 -7.11 -11.39 3.77
C ALA A 57 -6.60 -12.30 2.63
N ASN A 58 -6.18 -11.73 1.50
CA ASN A 58 -5.63 -12.46 0.36
C ASN A 58 -4.38 -13.27 0.73
N ASN A 59 -3.47 -12.68 1.48
CA ASN A 59 -2.24 -13.35 1.92
C ASN A 59 -2.54 -14.53 2.86
N LEU A 60 -3.47 -14.37 3.81
CA LEU A 60 -3.83 -15.42 4.74
C LEU A 60 -4.66 -16.53 4.06
N ALA A 61 -5.52 -16.18 3.11
CA ALA A 61 -6.33 -17.13 2.32
C ALA A 61 -5.47 -18.08 1.48
N ALA A 62 -4.22 -17.72 1.17
CA ALA A 62 -3.27 -18.61 0.49
C ALA A 62 -2.92 -19.87 1.31
N GLY A 63 -3.26 -19.93 2.62
CA GLY A 63 -3.17 -21.10 3.46
C GLY A 63 -1.79 -21.42 4.06
N PHE A 64 -0.74 -20.66 3.72
CA PHE A 64 0.63 -20.93 4.20
C PHE A 64 0.92 -20.38 5.60
N SER A 65 0.08 -19.50 6.13
CA SER A 65 0.29 -18.86 7.43
C SER A 65 -0.21 -19.69 8.61
N GLY A 66 -0.99 -20.75 8.40
CA GLY A 66 -1.51 -21.64 9.42
C GLY A 66 -2.51 -20.96 10.36
N VAL A 67 -3.42 -20.16 9.80
CA VAL A 67 -4.58 -19.57 10.49
C VAL A 67 -5.84 -20.34 10.14
N ARG A 68 -6.83 -20.29 11.05
CA ARG A 68 -8.16 -20.81 10.76
C ARG A 68 -8.89 -19.95 9.74
N PRO A 69 -9.81 -20.52 8.93
CA PRO A 69 -10.63 -19.75 7.97
C PRO A 69 -11.35 -18.57 8.61
N GLN A 70 -11.81 -18.71 9.87
CA GLN A 70 -12.51 -17.65 10.60
C GLN A 70 -11.71 -16.34 10.71
N VAL A 71 -10.37 -16.40 10.69
CA VAL A 71 -9.52 -15.20 10.69
C VAL A 71 -9.66 -14.44 9.37
N VAL A 72 -9.70 -15.16 8.25
CA VAL A 72 -9.91 -14.59 6.93
C VAL A 72 -11.33 -14.05 6.80
N ASP A 73 -12.32 -14.81 7.26
CA ASP A 73 -13.73 -14.41 7.23
C ASP A 73 -13.96 -13.12 8.02
N ALA A 74 -13.33 -12.97 9.19
CA ALA A 74 -13.43 -11.76 10.00
C ALA A 74 -12.82 -10.52 9.29
N LEU A 75 -11.68 -10.68 8.60
CA LEU A 75 -11.09 -9.60 7.78
C LEU A 75 -12.02 -9.20 6.63
N LEU A 76 -12.60 -10.18 5.95
CA LEU A 76 -13.54 -9.94 4.85
C LEU A 76 -14.84 -9.33 5.35
N ALA A 77 -15.33 -9.69 6.54
CA ALA A 77 -16.52 -9.10 7.14
C ALA A 77 -16.31 -7.61 7.47
N LEU A 78 -15.16 -7.23 8.04
CA LEU A 78 -14.80 -5.81 8.22
C LEU A 78 -14.82 -5.06 6.89
N LEU A 79 -14.21 -5.63 5.86
CA LEU A 79 -14.15 -5.04 4.53
C LEU A 79 -15.53 -4.88 3.89
N ALA A 80 -16.37 -5.92 3.97
CA ALA A 80 -17.73 -5.94 3.40
C ALA A 80 -18.69 -4.96 4.11
N ALA A 81 -18.52 -4.77 5.42
CA ALA A 81 -19.31 -3.84 6.22
C ALA A 81 -18.78 -2.40 6.19
N ASP A 82 -17.68 -2.15 5.47
CA ASP A 82 -16.94 -0.88 5.48
C ASP A 82 -16.56 -0.39 6.89
N VAL A 83 -16.23 -1.35 7.76
CA VAL A 83 -15.74 -1.10 9.11
C VAL A 83 -14.20 -1.11 9.05
N LEU A 84 -13.60 0.06 9.07
CA LEU A 84 -12.18 0.24 8.82
C LEU A 84 -11.43 0.50 10.13
N PRO A 85 -10.54 -0.41 10.56
CA PRO A 85 -9.72 -0.21 11.76
C PRO A 85 -8.96 1.10 11.75
N VAL A 86 -8.91 1.78 12.88
CA VAL A 86 -8.09 2.98 13.06
C VAL A 86 -6.65 2.55 13.28
N ILE A 87 -5.80 2.82 12.32
CA ILE A 87 -4.39 2.43 12.31
C ILE A 87 -3.54 3.69 12.28
N PRO A 88 -2.75 3.99 13.32
CA PRO A 88 -1.83 5.12 13.31
C PRO A 88 -0.79 5.02 12.18
N GLY A 89 -0.49 6.14 11.54
CA GLY A 89 0.36 6.20 10.36
C GLY A 89 1.86 6.00 10.63
N ARG A 90 2.30 6.02 11.90
CA ARG A 90 3.70 5.86 12.28
C ARG A 90 3.83 4.68 13.25
N GLY A 91 4.72 3.73 12.94
CA GLY A 91 4.93 2.56 13.80
C GLY A 91 5.57 1.37 13.10
N SER A 92 5.48 1.27 11.77
CA SER A 92 6.21 0.23 11.06
C SER A 92 7.71 0.53 11.04
N VAL A 93 8.51 -0.48 11.36
CA VAL A 93 9.99 -0.41 11.28
C VAL A 93 10.48 -1.03 9.97
N GLY A 94 9.64 -1.81 9.29
CA GLY A 94 9.96 -2.49 8.04
C GLY A 94 10.89 -3.69 8.16
N ALA A 95 11.48 -3.91 9.34
CA ALA A 95 12.33 -5.06 9.61
C ALA A 95 11.48 -6.27 10.03
N SER A 96 11.26 -7.22 9.16
CA SER A 96 10.37 -8.38 9.30
C SER A 96 8.88 -8.08 9.14
N GLY A 97 8.52 -6.92 8.64
CA GLY A 97 7.14 -6.56 8.33
C GLY A 97 6.62 -5.34 9.08
N ASP A 98 5.34 -5.08 8.88
CA ASP A 98 4.62 -3.91 9.38
C ASP A 98 3.91 -4.23 10.71
N LEU A 99 4.67 -4.67 11.74
CA LEU A 99 4.10 -5.28 12.94
C LEU A 99 3.13 -4.34 13.67
N ALA A 100 3.52 -3.11 13.98
CA ALA A 100 2.67 -2.19 14.74
C ALA A 100 1.36 -1.83 14.01
N PRO A 101 1.34 -1.43 12.73
CA PRO A 101 0.10 -1.23 11.99
C PRO A 101 -0.80 -2.46 11.94
N LEU A 102 -0.22 -3.64 11.69
CA LEU A 102 -0.97 -4.89 11.65
C LEU A 102 -1.47 -5.33 13.04
N ALA A 103 -0.79 -4.92 14.12
CA ALA A 103 -1.28 -5.12 15.48
C ALA A 103 -2.54 -4.28 15.76
N HIS A 104 -2.58 -3.02 15.32
CA HIS A 104 -3.81 -2.22 15.42
C HIS A 104 -4.97 -2.81 14.63
N LEU A 105 -4.71 -3.36 13.42
CA LEU A 105 -5.70 -4.12 12.68
C LEU A 105 -6.18 -5.34 13.50
N ALA A 106 -5.26 -6.11 14.07
CA ALA A 106 -5.58 -7.29 14.86
C ALA A 106 -6.38 -6.97 16.14
N LEU A 107 -6.11 -5.82 16.80
CA LEU A 107 -6.91 -5.34 17.93
C LEU A 107 -8.39 -5.20 17.56
N ALA A 108 -8.69 -4.67 16.36
CA ALA A 108 -10.07 -4.55 15.89
C ALA A 108 -10.76 -5.91 15.74
N LEU A 109 -10.03 -6.92 15.27
CA LEU A 109 -10.58 -8.29 15.14
C LEU A 109 -10.88 -8.97 16.47
N ILE A 110 -10.09 -8.70 17.51
CA ILE A 110 -10.26 -9.30 18.84
C ILE A 110 -11.17 -8.48 19.76
N GLY A 111 -11.80 -7.41 19.29
CA GLY A 111 -12.72 -6.59 20.07
C GLY A 111 -12.06 -5.60 21.03
N GLU A 112 -10.79 -5.25 20.82
CA GLU A 112 -10.05 -4.31 21.67
C GLU A 112 -9.61 -3.04 20.93
N GLY A 113 -9.76 -3.00 19.60
CA GLY A 113 -9.37 -1.87 18.77
C GLY A 113 -10.45 -0.81 18.61
N SER A 114 -10.20 0.13 17.72
CA SER A 114 -11.18 1.09 17.24
C SER A 114 -11.27 1.03 15.72
N ALA A 115 -12.41 1.47 15.19
CA ALA A 115 -12.67 1.53 13.75
C ALA A 115 -13.52 2.76 13.40
N VAL A 116 -13.61 3.05 12.10
CA VAL A 116 -14.57 3.99 11.55
C VAL A 116 -15.49 3.27 10.57
N GLN A 117 -16.75 3.69 10.53
CA GLN A 117 -17.75 3.28 9.54
C GLN A 117 -18.46 4.54 9.05
N GLY A 118 -18.04 5.05 7.90
CA GLY A 118 -18.40 6.40 7.49
C GLY A 118 -17.89 7.42 8.52
N GLU A 119 -18.81 8.22 9.09
CA GLU A 119 -18.48 9.20 10.13
C GLU A 119 -18.52 8.64 11.57
N ARG A 120 -19.05 7.42 11.75
CA ARG A 120 -19.14 6.79 13.07
C ARG A 120 -17.79 6.27 13.52
N ARG A 121 -17.43 6.61 14.77
CA ARG A 121 -16.34 5.94 15.48
C ARG A 121 -16.90 4.77 16.29
N LEU A 122 -16.24 3.65 16.21
CA LEU A 122 -16.53 2.39 16.88
C LEU A 122 -15.35 1.99 17.75
N SER A 123 -15.61 1.37 18.89
CA SER A 123 -14.55 0.92 19.79
C SER A 123 -14.89 -0.44 20.43
N GLY A 124 -13.84 -1.20 20.71
CA GLY A 124 -13.98 -2.50 21.35
C GLY A 124 -14.91 -3.43 20.53
N ILE A 125 -15.84 -4.07 21.23
CA ILE A 125 -16.78 -5.04 20.63
C ILE A 125 -17.77 -4.42 19.63
N GLU A 126 -17.98 -3.10 19.65
CA GLU A 126 -18.84 -2.42 18.67
C GLU A 126 -18.31 -2.60 17.24
N VAL A 127 -16.98 -2.71 17.09
CA VAL A 127 -16.32 -2.97 15.80
C VAL A 127 -16.81 -4.30 15.21
N ASN A 128 -16.79 -5.35 16.02
CA ASN A 128 -17.22 -6.67 15.61
C ASN A 128 -18.73 -6.72 15.37
N ALA A 129 -19.52 -6.11 16.24
CA ALA A 129 -20.97 -6.03 16.07
C ALA A 129 -21.37 -5.31 14.75
N ALA A 130 -20.70 -4.20 14.40
CA ALA A 130 -20.92 -3.50 13.14
C ALA A 130 -20.55 -4.34 11.91
N ALA A 131 -19.52 -5.17 12.01
CA ALA A 131 -19.12 -6.14 10.98
C ALA A 131 -19.91 -7.45 11.02
N ARG A 132 -20.88 -7.60 11.97
CA ARG A 132 -21.67 -8.83 12.19
C ARG A 132 -20.79 -10.06 12.44
N THR A 133 -19.73 -9.89 13.21
CA THR A 133 -18.83 -10.96 13.65
C THR A 133 -18.72 -10.98 15.17
N GLU A 134 -18.25 -12.10 15.70
CA GLU A 134 -17.81 -12.18 17.10
C GLU A 134 -16.33 -11.79 17.20
N PRO A 135 -15.87 -11.23 18.32
CA PRO A 135 -14.46 -11.02 18.60
C PRO A 135 -13.67 -12.32 18.46
N LEU A 136 -12.55 -12.29 17.73
CA LEU A 136 -11.73 -13.48 17.53
C LEU A 136 -11.00 -13.87 18.81
N ALA A 137 -11.26 -15.08 19.31
CA ALA A 137 -10.37 -15.75 20.25
C ALA A 137 -9.19 -16.36 19.48
N LEU A 138 -8.00 -15.75 19.61
CA LEU A 138 -6.81 -16.18 18.88
C LEU A 138 -6.33 -17.56 19.33
N GLU A 139 -6.05 -18.42 18.37
CA GLU A 139 -5.40 -19.70 18.56
C GLU A 139 -3.88 -19.62 18.34
N ALA A 140 -3.19 -20.74 18.56
CA ALA A 140 -1.74 -20.83 18.36
C ALA A 140 -1.33 -20.28 16.99
N LYS A 141 -0.31 -19.39 16.96
CA LYS A 141 0.25 -18.74 15.77
C LYS A 141 -0.61 -17.63 15.12
N GLU A 142 -1.89 -17.52 15.42
CA GLU A 142 -2.76 -16.55 14.75
C GLU A 142 -2.38 -15.09 15.04
N GLY A 143 -1.97 -14.78 16.27
CA GLY A 143 -1.44 -13.46 16.60
C GLY A 143 -0.21 -13.13 15.76
N LEU A 144 0.77 -14.04 15.69
CA LEU A 144 1.96 -13.85 14.86
C LEU A 144 1.60 -13.73 13.37
N ALA A 145 0.70 -14.56 12.87
CA ALA A 145 0.29 -14.53 11.46
C ALA A 145 -0.43 -13.22 11.10
N LEU A 146 -1.20 -12.66 12.02
CA LEU A 146 -1.86 -11.35 11.82
C LEU A 146 -0.85 -10.21 11.79
N LEU A 147 0.16 -10.21 12.68
CA LEU A 147 1.14 -9.13 12.77
C LEU A 147 2.23 -9.19 11.70
N ASN A 148 2.66 -10.39 11.33
CA ASN A 148 3.82 -10.58 10.48
C ASN A 148 3.42 -10.52 9.00
N GLY A 149 3.95 -9.52 8.28
CA GLY A 149 3.70 -9.29 6.87
C GLY A 149 4.01 -7.87 6.46
N THR A 150 4.06 -7.63 5.15
CA THR A 150 4.43 -6.34 4.54
C THR A 150 3.25 -5.67 3.84
N GLN A 151 2.02 -5.94 4.28
CA GLN A 151 0.83 -5.50 3.56
C GLN A 151 0.68 -3.97 3.55
N LEU A 152 1.04 -3.27 4.65
CA LEU A 152 1.01 -1.80 4.65
C LEU A 152 2.07 -1.23 3.71
N SER A 153 3.31 -1.70 3.80
CA SER A 153 4.39 -1.28 2.90
C SER A 153 4.03 -1.52 1.43
N THR A 154 3.38 -2.65 1.13
CA THR A 154 2.92 -2.99 -0.23
C THR A 154 1.81 -2.05 -0.71
N VAL A 155 0.84 -1.71 0.15
CA VAL A 155 -0.23 -0.75 -0.18
C VAL A 155 0.37 0.61 -0.49
N LEU A 156 1.23 1.13 0.40
CA LEU A 156 1.84 2.45 0.22
C LEU A 156 2.72 2.51 -1.04
N ALA A 157 3.45 1.43 -1.34
CA ALA A 157 4.23 1.34 -2.57
C ALA A 157 3.33 1.32 -3.82
N ALA A 158 2.21 0.60 -3.78
CA ALA A 158 1.26 0.56 -4.90
C ALA A 158 0.56 1.90 -5.11
N GLU A 159 0.17 2.59 -4.03
CA GLU A 159 -0.38 3.95 -4.08
C GLU A 159 0.63 4.92 -4.69
N GLY A 160 1.86 4.94 -4.16
CA GLY A 160 2.93 5.81 -4.67
C GLY A 160 3.28 5.54 -6.14
N LEU A 161 3.26 4.28 -6.58
CA LEU A 161 3.47 3.94 -7.99
C LEU A 161 2.33 4.47 -8.89
N SER A 162 1.08 4.32 -8.43
CA SER A 162 -0.10 4.85 -9.16
C SER A 162 -0.04 6.37 -9.29
N ASP A 163 0.33 7.05 -8.22
CA ASP A 163 0.46 8.51 -8.21
C ASP A 163 1.62 8.98 -9.12
N ALA A 164 2.75 8.26 -9.09
CA ALA A 164 3.89 8.54 -9.96
C ALA A 164 3.55 8.36 -11.45
N ASP A 165 2.80 7.31 -11.82
CA ASP A 165 2.34 7.10 -13.20
C ASP A 165 1.41 8.25 -13.66
N ASN A 166 0.45 8.63 -12.81
CA ASN A 166 -0.46 9.75 -13.11
C ASN A 166 0.29 11.09 -13.24
N LEU A 167 1.26 11.34 -12.36
CA LEU A 167 2.11 12.53 -12.41
C LEU A 167 2.94 12.57 -13.70
N LEU A 168 3.54 11.44 -14.08
CA LEU A 168 4.31 11.33 -15.33
C LEU A 168 3.46 11.61 -16.56
N ARG A 169 2.27 11.02 -16.65
CA ARG A 169 1.33 11.26 -17.76
C ARG A 169 0.92 12.72 -17.84
N SER A 170 0.62 13.33 -16.70
CA SER A 170 0.27 14.76 -16.62
C SER A 170 1.46 15.64 -17.05
N ALA A 171 2.66 15.32 -16.60
CA ALA A 171 3.87 16.07 -16.98
C ALA A 171 4.15 16.02 -18.49
N ILE A 172 3.93 14.86 -19.12
CA ILE A 172 4.09 14.72 -20.59
C ILE A 172 3.06 15.57 -21.33
N ALA A 173 1.79 15.56 -20.90
CA ALA A 173 0.73 16.38 -21.52
C ALA A 173 1.00 17.88 -21.32
N ILE A 174 1.39 18.30 -20.12
CA ILE A 174 1.76 19.69 -19.83
C ILE A 174 3.00 20.12 -20.63
N GLY A 175 3.99 19.23 -20.76
CA GLY A 175 5.17 19.48 -21.59
C GLY A 175 4.81 19.73 -23.05
N ALA A 176 3.93 18.92 -23.63
CA ALA A 176 3.45 19.13 -25.00
C ALA A 176 2.70 20.45 -25.15
N LEU A 177 1.78 20.78 -24.22
CA LEU A 177 1.11 22.08 -24.19
C LEU A 177 2.09 23.25 -24.05
N THR A 178 3.17 23.08 -23.31
CA THR A 178 4.21 24.12 -23.15
C THR A 178 4.94 24.35 -24.47
N VAL A 179 5.28 23.28 -25.21
CA VAL A 179 5.87 23.40 -26.55
C VAL A 179 4.96 24.17 -27.49
N GLU A 180 3.67 23.85 -27.51
CA GLU A 180 2.66 24.55 -28.30
C GLU A 180 2.54 26.02 -27.89
N ALA A 181 2.38 26.32 -26.59
CA ALA A 181 2.21 27.67 -26.08
C ALA A 181 3.39 28.60 -26.39
N LEU A 182 4.60 28.04 -26.53
CA LEU A 182 5.82 28.76 -26.88
C LEU A 182 6.10 28.76 -28.40
N ALA A 183 5.21 28.20 -29.20
CA ALA A 183 5.42 27.97 -30.64
C ALA A 183 6.78 27.25 -30.87
N GLY A 184 7.05 26.21 -30.10
CA GLY A 184 8.30 25.45 -30.15
C GLY A 184 8.35 24.48 -31.31
N SER A 185 9.56 24.15 -31.76
CA SER A 185 9.78 23.19 -32.83
C SER A 185 9.48 21.75 -32.37
N HIS A 186 8.85 20.96 -33.25
CA HIS A 186 8.61 19.53 -33.02
C HIS A 186 9.84 18.64 -33.36
N THR A 187 10.83 19.20 -34.07
CA THR A 187 12.03 18.49 -34.53
C THR A 187 12.79 17.76 -33.39
N PRO A 188 12.92 18.31 -32.18
CA PRO A 188 13.60 17.62 -31.08
C PRO A 188 12.97 16.27 -30.68
N PHE A 189 11.71 16.05 -31.04
CA PHE A 189 10.98 14.81 -30.72
C PHE A 189 11.01 13.77 -31.85
N ASP A 190 11.82 13.97 -32.91
CA ASP A 190 11.97 13.03 -34.04
C ASP A 190 12.46 11.67 -33.49
N ALA A 191 11.83 10.59 -33.97
CA ALA A 191 12.10 9.22 -33.50
C ALA A 191 13.58 8.84 -33.61
N ARG A 192 14.23 9.22 -34.69
CA ARG A 192 15.64 8.90 -34.99
C ARG A 192 16.61 9.42 -33.94
N ILE A 193 16.32 10.59 -33.35
CA ILE A 193 17.15 11.19 -32.29
C ILE A 193 17.10 10.30 -31.04
N HIS A 194 15.92 9.80 -30.69
CA HIS A 194 15.72 9.02 -29.46
C HIS A 194 16.13 7.55 -29.63
N GLU A 195 16.02 7.00 -30.85
CA GLU A 195 16.45 5.66 -31.19
C GLU A 195 17.98 5.51 -31.02
N VAL A 196 18.78 6.45 -31.53
CA VAL A 196 20.24 6.40 -31.39
C VAL A 196 20.72 6.54 -29.94
N ARG A 197 19.89 7.15 -29.06
CA ARG A 197 20.17 7.22 -27.62
C ARG A 197 19.97 5.87 -26.91
N GLY A 198 19.15 4.98 -27.48
CA GLY A 198 18.92 3.63 -26.97
C GLY A 198 18.17 3.55 -25.64
N GLN A 199 17.57 4.64 -25.15
CA GLN A 199 16.86 4.71 -23.87
C GLN A 199 15.35 4.47 -24.08
N ARG A 200 14.85 3.32 -23.62
CA ARG A 200 13.45 2.90 -23.81
C ARG A 200 12.44 3.93 -23.30
N GLY A 201 12.67 4.49 -22.10
CA GLY A 201 11.78 5.51 -21.51
C GLY A 201 11.75 6.80 -22.31
N GLN A 202 12.91 7.27 -22.76
CA GLN A 202 13.04 8.46 -23.62
C GLN A 202 12.30 8.26 -24.96
N ASN A 203 12.43 7.10 -25.58
CA ASN A 203 11.70 6.76 -26.81
C ASN A 203 10.19 6.80 -26.60
N ALA A 204 9.70 6.24 -25.49
CA ALA A 204 8.28 6.22 -25.15
C ALA A 204 7.73 7.65 -24.94
N VAL A 205 8.44 8.48 -24.18
CA VAL A 205 8.05 9.89 -23.94
C VAL A 205 8.03 10.68 -25.23
N ALA A 206 9.08 10.61 -26.06
CA ALA A 206 9.12 11.29 -27.35
C ALA A 206 8.01 10.84 -28.30
N ALA A 207 7.64 9.56 -28.28
CA ALA A 207 6.51 9.07 -29.06
C ALA A 207 5.18 9.68 -28.59
N LEU A 208 4.99 9.87 -27.28
CA LEU A 208 3.81 10.56 -26.75
C LEU A 208 3.79 12.03 -27.13
N PHE A 209 4.91 12.74 -27.06
CA PHE A 209 5.01 14.13 -27.55
C PHE A 209 4.61 14.22 -29.03
N ARG A 210 5.17 13.40 -29.91
CA ARG A 210 4.78 13.37 -31.33
C ARG A 210 3.29 13.15 -31.52
N ARG A 211 2.69 12.23 -30.70
CA ARG A 211 1.24 11.97 -30.78
C ARG A 211 0.40 13.17 -30.31
N TYR A 212 0.79 13.88 -29.27
CA TYR A 212 0.08 15.07 -28.80
C TYR A 212 0.23 16.26 -29.69
N LEU A 213 1.37 16.37 -30.39
CA LEU A 213 1.71 17.49 -31.25
C LEU A 213 1.33 17.25 -32.76
N THR A 214 0.72 16.10 -33.07
CA THR A 214 0.28 15.77 -34.44
C THR A 214 -0.77 16.78 -34.93
N GLU A 215 -0.61 17.23 -36.18
CA GLU A 215 -1.55 18.16 -36.85
C GLU A 215 -1.74 19.49 -36.12
N SER A 216 -0.70 19.97 -35.42
CA SER A 216 -0.74 21.26 -34.74
C SER A 216 -0.79 22.43 -35.69
N GLU A 217 -1.88 23.21 -35.65
CA GLU A 217 -2.02 24.47 -36.39
C GLU A 217 -1.01 25.52 -35.94
N ILE A 218 -0.64 25.50 -34.62
CA ILE A 218 0.38 26.40 -34.08
C ILE A 218 1.74 26.08 -34.70
N SER A 219 2.12 24.81 -34.80
CA SER A 219 3.36 24.40 -35.45
C SER A 219 3.41 24.85 -36.91
N HIS A 220 2.35 24.60 -37.66
CA HIS A 220 2.25 25.03 -39.07
C HIS A 220 2.37 26.56 -39.22
N SER A 221 1.82 27.34 -38.32
CA SER A 221 1.90 28.80 -38.36
C SER A 221 3.32 29.36 -38.22
N HIS A 222 4.26 28.52 -37.69
CA HIS A 222 5.64 28.89 -37.40
C HIS A 222 6.70 28.20 -38.26
N GLU A 223 6.32 27.48 -39.31
CA GLU A 223 7.26 26.75 -40.17
C GLU A 223 8.27 27.68 -40.89
N GLN A 224 7.92 28.94 -41.08
CA GLN A 224 8.77 29.93 -41.73
C GLN A 224 9.26 31.03 -40.78
N CYS A 225 9.27 30.80 -39.49
CA CYS A 225 9.78 31.78 -38.52
C CYS A 225 11.31 31.90 -38.62
N ASP A 226 11.83 33.07 -38.25
CA ASP A 226 13.27 33.40 -38.25
C ASP A 226 14.04 32.80 -37.07
N ARG A 227 13.34 32.12 -36.15
CA ARG A 227 13.95 31.48 -34.98
C ARG A 227 14.72 30.24 -35.39
N VAL A 228 16.05 30.28 -35.28
CA VAL A 228 16.92 29.16 -35.63
C VAL A 228 16.80 28.03 -34.66
N GLN A 229 16.56 28.30 -33.37
CA GLN A 229 16.55 27.31 -32.30
C GLN A 229 15.71 27.79 -31.13
N ASP A 230 14.91 26.86 -30.55
CA ASP A 230 14.17 27.10 -29.31
C ASP A 230 15.07 27.10 -28.07
N PRO A 231 14.63 27.73 -26.98
CA PRO A 231 15.30 27.59 -25.67
C PRO A 231 15.46 26.13 -25.26
N TYR A 232 16.58 25.81 -24.63
CA TYR A 232 16.89 24.43 -24.20
C TYR A 232 15.82 23.83 -23.30
N SER A 233 15.16 24.64 -22.47
CA SER A 233 14.10 24.21 -21.58
C SER A 233 12.86 23.64 -22.27
N VAL A 234 12.68 23.92 -23.57
CA VAL A 234 11.52 23.46 -24.36
C VAL A 234 11.84 22.19 -25.14
N ARG A 235 13.11 21.83 -25.31
CA ARG A 235 13.53 20.73 -26.18
C ARG A 235 14.48 19.73 -25.51
N CYS A 236 15.05 20.02 -24.33
CA CYS A 236 15.89 19.13 -23.56
C CYS A 236 15.12 18.52 -22.39
#